data_26db1e48c80c657ee227fdcd17dc8727
#
_entry.id   26db1e48c80c657ee227fdcd17dc8727
#
_cell.length_a   1.000
_cell.length_b   1.000
_cell.length_c   1.000
_cell.angle_alpha   90.00
_cell.angle_beta   90.00
_cell.angle_gamma   90.00
#
_symmetry.space_group_name_H-M   'P 1'
#
loop_
_entity.id
_entity.type
_entity.pdbx_description
1 polymer ?
#
loop_
_entity_poly.entity_id
_entity_poly.type
_entity_poly.pdbx_seq_one_letter_code
_entity_poly.pdbx_strand_id
1 'polypeptide(L)'
;MTYLYQTLKNGVKLCIVVILVVFCSTIQAQELYFPPNGSETWETLPPDSLNWCQENIDALYSFLDEQESKAFILLKDGKIVLEHYTGTFTADSSWYWASAGKTLTAFLIGIAQEDGLLNIDDPSSIYQGTGWTSCTEPEESQILIRHQLSMSSGLDDGTGDPYCTLPECLQCIAAPGTRWAYHNGPYTLLDNVMENATGQNLTV
;
A
#
# COMPACT_ATOMS: atom_id res chain seq x y z
N MET A 1 -29.56 -56.83 4.27
CA MET A 1 -28.44 -56.16 3.58
C MET A 1 -28.59 -54.66 3.49
N THR A 2 -29.75 -54.12 3.22
CA THR A 2 -30.03 -52.66 3.06
C THR A 2 -29.76 -51.81 4.32
N TYR A 3 -30.08 -52.32 5.51
CA TYR A 3 -29.92 -51.61 6.78
C TYR A 3 -28.45 -51.40 7.16
N LEU A 4 -27.61 -52.40 6.94
CA LEU A 4 -26.18 -52.34 7.23
C LEU A 4 -25.46 -51.31 6.31
N TYR A 5 -25.87 -51.23 5.05
CA TYR A 5 -25.34 -50.27 4.06
C TYR A 5 -25.69 -48.84 4.42
N GLN A 6 -26.92 -48.59 4.91
CA GLN A 6 -27.37 -47.25 5.33
C GLN A 6 -26.62 -46.76 6.57
N THR A 7 -26.36 -47.65 7.55
CA THR A 7 -25.63 -47.32 8.78
C THR A 7 -24.16 -47.01 8.50
N LEU A 8 -23.51 -47.76 7.60
CA LEU A 8 -22.15 -47.48 7.13
C LEU A 8 -22.06 -46.15 6.39
N LYS A 9 -23.02 -45.84 5.52
CA LYS A 9 -23.06 -44.58 4.76
C LYS A 9 -23.25 -43.36 5.65
N ASN A 10 -24.03 -43.47 6.71
CA ASN A 10 -24.23 -42.41 7.70
C ASN A 10 -22.99 -42.22 8.60
N GLY A 11 -22.34 -43.32 8.99
CA GLY A 11 -21.09 -43.30 9.75
C GLY A 11 -19.95 -42.61 8.98
N VAL A 12 -19.79 -42.91 7.69
CA VAL A 12 -18.79 -42.28 6.82
C VAL A 12 -19.07 -40.77 6.65
N LYS A 13 -20.34 -40.37 6.46
CA LYS A 13 -20.73 -38.96 6.39
C LYS A 13 -20.42 -38.22 7.70
N LEU A 14 -20.71 -38.83 8.85
CA LEU A 14 -20.42 -38.24 10.16
C LEU A 14 -18.90 -38.07 10.37
N CYS A 15 -18.09 -39.07 10.00
CA CYS A 15 -16.63 -38.97 10.07
C CYS A 15 -16.08 -37.86 9.17
N ILE A 16 -16.59 -37.71 7.94
CA ILE A 16 -16.16 -36.64 7.03
C ILE A 16 -16.52 -35.25 7.59
N VAL A 17 -17.71 -35.09 8.16
CA VAL A 17 -18.12 -33.82 8.78
C VAL A 17 -17.26 -33.52 10.00
N VAL A 18 -16.95 -34.49 10.85
CA VAL A 18 -16.09 -34.32 12.02
C VAL A 18 -14.66 -33.94 11.59
N ILE A 19 -14.11 -34.60 10.57
CA ILE A 19 -12.79 -34.26 10.01
C ILE A 19 -12.78 -32.83 9.45
N LEU A 20 -13.82 -32.44 8.70
CA LEU A 20 -13.93 -31.06 8.17
C LEU A 20 -14.04 -30.01 9.29
N VAL A 21 -14.80 -30.28 10.35
CA VAL A 21 -14.93 -29.36 11.50
C VAL A 21 -13.60 -29.27 12.27
N VAL A 22 -12.88 -30.37 12.46
CA VAL A 22 -11.57 -30.37 13.12
C VAL A 22 -10.53 -29.63 12.26
N PHE A 23 -10.56 -29.75 10.94
CA PHE A 23 -9.68 -28.97 10.05
C PHE A 23 -10.01 -27.49 10.02
N CYS A 24 -11.30 -27.10 10.08
CA CYS A 24 -11.68 -25.68 10.16
C CYS A 24 -11.28 -25.00 11.48
N SER A 25 -11.21 -25.75 12.59
CA SER A 25 -10.84 -25.20 13.90
C SER A 25 -9.32 -24.97 14.08
N THR A 26 -8.49 -25.41 13.13
CA THR A 26 -7.02 -25.23 13.18
C THR A 26 -6.51 -24.08 12.31
N ILE A 27 -7.38 -23.42 11.53
CA ILE A 27 -7.00 -22.21 10.80
C ILE A 27 -7.15 -21.02 11.75
N GLN A 28 -6.19 -20.86 12.66
CA GLN A 28 -6.02 -19.59 13.34
C GLN A 28 -5.31 -18.65 12.36
N ALA A 29 -5.95 -17.53 12.05
CA ALA A 29 -5.24 -16.41 11.41
C ALA A 29 -4.08 -16.03 12.32
N GLN A 30 -2.88 -15.93 11.73
CA GLN A 30 -1.70 -15.52 12.47
C GLN A 30 -1.95 -14.10 13.01
N GLU A 31 -1.87 -13.92 14.32
CA GLU A 31 -2.02 -12.63 14.96
C GLU A 31 -0.77 -11.80 14.64
N LEU A 32 -0.98 -10.70 13.89
CA LEU A 32 0.08 -9.75 13.60
C LEU A 32 0.27 -8.84 14.81
N TYR A 33 1.53 -8.63 15.19
CA TYR A 33 1.87 -7.63 16.20
C TYR A 33 1.78 -6.22 15.58
N PHE A 34 1.13 -5.32 16.30
CA PHE A 34 1.16 -3.88 16.06
C PHE A 34 1.62 -3.19 17.34
N PRO A 35 2.56 -2.24 17.28
CA PRO A 35 3.00 -1.52 18.47
C PRO A 35 1.82 -0.74 19.07
N PRO A 36 1.75 -0.62 20.40
CA PRO A 36 0.73 0.20 21.06
C PRO A 36 0.83 1.66 20.62
N ASN A 37 -0.31 2.32 20.43
CA ASN A 37 -0.33 3.75 20.10
C ASN A 37 0.41 4.57 21.18
N GLY A 38 1.32 5.44 20.72
CA GLY A 38 2.14 6.27 21.61
C GLY A 38 3.31 5.54 22.28
N SER A 39 3.60 4.28 21.89
CA SER A 39 4.83 3.59 22.30
C SER A 39 5.99 3.99 21.39
N GLU A 40 7.13 4.31 21.98
CA GLU A 40 8.39 4.50 21.27
C GLU A 40 9.16 3.18 21.10
N THR A 41 8.65 2.08 21.68
CA THR A 41 9.28 0.76 21.62
C THR A 41 8.51 -0.16 20.68
N TRP A 42 9.26 -0.87 19.84
CA TRP A 42 8.75 -1.90 18.96
C TRP A 42 9.25 -3.27 19.42
N GLU A 43 8.40 -4.30 19.46
CA GLU A 43 8.84 -5.63 19.81
C GLU A 43 9.80 -6.19 18.76
N THR A 44 10.82 -6.88 19.25
CA THR A 44 11.82 -7.55 18.41
C THR A 44 11.64 -9.07 18.46
N LEU A 45 12.09 -9.76 17.42
CA LEU A 45 12.15 -11.21 17.34
C LEU A 45 13.58 -11.63 16.95
N PRO A 46 14.31 -12.34 17.83
CA PRO A 46 15.67 -12.74 17.52
C PRO A 46 15.75 -13.64 16.27
N PRO A 47 16.67 -13.39 15.33
CA PRO A 47 16.84 -14.21 14.12
C PRO A 47 17.06 -15.71 14.42
N ASP A 48 17.74 -16.03 15.51
CA ASP A 48 18.00 -17.40 15.94
C ASP A 48 16.71 -18.18 16.23
N SER A 49 15.67 -17.48 16.71
CA SER A 49 14.34 -18.10 16.93
C SER A 49 13.65 -18.54 15.65
N LEU A 50 14.10 -18.01 14.51
CA LEU A 50 13.61 -18.33 13.17
C LEU A 50 14.53 -19.34 12.44
N ASN A 51 15.58 -19.82 13.09
CA ASN A 51 16.63 -20.64 12.50
C ASN A 51 17.32 -19.97 11.29
N TRP A 52 17.44 -18.63 11.32
CA TRP A 52 18.15 -17.90 10.27
C TRP A 52 19.67 -18.01 10.50
N CYS A 53 20.40 -18.11 9.39
CA CYS A 53 21.83 -18.25 9.41
C CYS A 53 22.49 -16.89 9.66
N GLN A 54 23.23 -16.76 10.77
CA GLN A 54 23.94 -15.52 11.14
C GLN A 54 24.94 -15.09 10.07
N GLU A 55 25.64 -16.02 9.47
CA GLU A 55 26.60 -15.73 8.40
C GLU A 55 25.97 -15.04 7.20
N ASN A 56 24.73 -15.44 6.84
CA ASN A 56 23.97 -14.79 5.76
C ASN A 56 23.48 -13.40 6.18
N ILE A 57 23.15 -13.18 7.45
CA ILE A 57 22.79 -11.86 7.98
C ILE A 57 24.00 -10.93 7.93
N ASP A 58 25.18 -11.40 8.34
CA ASP A 58 26.42 -10.63 8.29
C ASP A 58 26.80 -10.27 6.84
N ALA A 59 26.61 -11.20 5.91
CA ALA A 59 26.79 -10.95 4.48
C ALA A 59 25.80 -9.91 3.93
N LEU A 60 24.53 -9.97 4.38
CA LEU A 60 23.52 -8.96 4.03
C LEU A 60 23.91 -7.56 4.56
N TYR A 61 24.35 -7.46 5.80
CA TYR A 61 24.78 -6.18 6.37
C TYR A 61 25.98 -5.60 5.64
N SER A 62 26.98 -6.44 5.32
CA SER A 62 28.13 -6.04 4.51
C SER A 62 27.70 -5.52 3.13
N PHE A 63 26.77 -6.20 2.48
CA PHE A 63 26.21 -5.74 1.21
C PHE A 63 25.49 -4.40 1.34
N LEU A 64 24.68 -4.20 2.39
CA LEU A 64 23.96 -2.94 2.63
C LEU A 64 24.93 -1.78 2.87
N ASP A 65 26.04 -2.03 3.59
CA ASP A 65 27.08 -1.04 3.83
C ASP A 65 27.82 -0.68 2.53
N GLU A 66 28.15 -1.66 1.69
CA GLU A 66 28.77 -1.44 0.38
C GLU A 66 27.86 -0.63 -0.57
N GLN A 67 26.55 -0.81 -0.46
CA GLN A 67 25.55 -0.05 -1.25
C GLN A 67 25.18 1.31 -0.61
N GLU A 68 25.81 1.70 0.47
CA GLU A 68 25.54 2.93 1.22
C GLU A 68 24.05 3.09 1.63
N SER A 69 23.37 1.97 1.88
CA SER A 69 21.97 1.94 2.35
C SER A 69 21.90 2.65 3.70
N LYS A 70 21.03 3.64 3.87
CA LYS A 70 20.96 4.44 5.10
C LYS A 70 20.39 3.65 6.29
N ALA A 71 19.31 2.93 6.04
CA ALA A 71 18.65 2.09 7.03
C ALA A 71 18.04 0.86 6.35
N PHE A 72 18.02 -0.25 7.08
CA PHE A 72 17.33 -1.47 6.67
C PHE A 72 16.59 -2.04 7.87
N ILE A 73 15.27 -2.26 7.72
CA ILE A 73 14.44 -2.88 8.75
C ILE A 73 13.67 -4.02 8.11
N LEU A 74 13.71 -5.18 8.75
CA LEU A 74 12.95 -6.36 8.34
C LEU A 74 12.04 -6.82 9.47
N LEU A 75 10.74 -6.90 9.15
CA LEU A 75 9.71 -7.35 10.07
C LEU A 75 9.28 -8.78 9.76
N LYS A 76 9.01 -9.55 10.81
CA LYS A 76 8.30 -10.84 10.74
C LYS A 76 7.11 -10.80 11.69
N ASP A 77 5.91 -10.98 11.13
CA ASP A 77 4.65 -10.93 11.88
C ASP A 77 4.46 -9.63 12.68
N GLY A 78 4.94 -8.51 12.11
CA GLY A 78 4.90 -7.19 12.71
C GLY A 78 6.09 -6.87 13.65
N LYS A 79 6.88 -7.83 14.09
CA LYS A 79 8.04 -7.62 15.00
C LYS A 79 9.33 -7.42 14.22
N ILE A 80 10.21 -6.54 14.72
CA ILE A 80 11.52 -6.30 14.12
C ILE A 80 12.41 -7.52 14.31
N VAL A 81 12.91 -8.09 13.22
CA VAL A 81 13.89 -9.18 13.22
C VAL A 81 15.28 -8.67 12.93
N LEU A 82 15.43 -7.81 11.93
CA LEU A 82 16.68 -7.16 11.58
C LEU A 82 16.47 -5.66 11.54
N GLU A 83 17.45 -4.94 12.08
CA GLU A 83 17.53 -3.49 12.06
C GLU A 83 19.00 -3.09 11.90
N HIS A 84 19.33 -2.34 10.85
CA HIS A 84 20.70 -1.98 10.51
C HIS A 84 20.75 -0.56 9.96
N TYR A 85 21.76 0.19 10.39
CA TYR A 85 22.02 1.57 9.99
C TYR A 85 23.48 1.70 9.55
N THR A 86 23.72 2.38 8.42
CA THR A 86 25.06 2.46 7.80
C THR A 86 25.75 3.78 8.14
N GLY A 87 27.04 3.69 8.44
CA GLY A 87 27.91 4.86 8.71
C GLY A 87 27.48 5.63 9.97
N THR A 88 27.14 6.89 9.81
CA THR A 88 26.67 7.76 10.91
C THR A 88 25.15 7.83 11.04
N PHE A 89 24.40 7.08 10.22
CA PHE A 89 22.96 7.05 10.28
C PHE A 89 22.47 6.27 11.50
N THR A 90 21.38 6.70 12.12
CA THR A 90 20.79 6.09 13.32
C THR A 90 19.28 6.03 13.19
N ALA A 91 18.59 5.41 14.13
CA ALA A 91 17.13 5.36 14.19
C ALA A 91 16.48 6.77 14.20
N ASP A 92 17.18 7.76 14.78
CA ASP A 92 16.68 9.14 14.87
C ASP A 92 17.10 10.03 13.70
N SER A 93 17.83 9.46 12.72
CA SER A 93 18.29 10.22 11.56
C SER A 93 17.15 10.42 10.56
N SER A 94 16.94 11.65 10.13
CA SER A 94 15.97 11.97 9.09
C SER A 94 16.55 11.79 7.70
N TRP A 95 15.74 11.26 6.78
CA TRP A 95 16.07 11.14 5.37
C TRP A 95 14.83 11.45 4.52
N TYR A 96 15.02 11.96 3.33
CA TYR A 96 13.89 12.21 2.44
C TYR A 96 13.33 10.90 1.85
N TRP A 97 12.01 10.83 1.78
CA TRP A 97 11.32 9.64 1.29
C TRP A 97 11.22 9.58 -0.24
N ALA A 98 11.38 10.72 -0.92
CA ALA A 98 11.10 10.82 -2.34
C ALA A 98 9.73 10.17 -2.66
N SER A 99 9.65 9.32 -3.69
CA SER A 99 8.39 8.69 -4.09
C SER A 99 7.82 7.67 -3.11
N ALA A 100 8.57 7.22 -2.11
CA ALA A 100 8.01 6.42 -1.02
C ALA A 100 6.92 7.20 -0.25
N GLY A 101 6.97 8.53 -0.22
CA GLY A 101 5.93 9.40 0.36
C GLY A 101 4.55 9.23 -0.29
N LYS A 102 4.47 8.72 -1.54
CA LYS A 102 3.20 8.42 -2.19
C LYS A 102 2.37 7.37 -1.44
N THR A 103 3.02 6.48 -0.70
CA THR A 103 2.33 5.50 0.14
C THR A 103 1.56 6.17 1.28
N LEU A 104 2.11 7.24 1.86
CA LEU A 104 1.43 8.03 2.88
C LEU A 104 0.23 8.79 2.29
N THR A 105 0.39 9.41 1.11
CA THR A 105 -0.72 10.04 0.39
C THR A 105 -1.87 9.05 0.16
N ALA A 106 -1.56 7.86 -0.34
CA ALA A 106 -2.59 6.82 -0.58
C ALA A 106 -3.27 6.38 0.73
N PHE A 107 -2.51 6.26 1.82
CA PHE A 107 -3.04 5.91 3.14
C PHE A 107 -3.98 7.00 3.68
N LEU A 108 -3.61 8.28 3.58
CA LEU A 108 -4.43 9.39 4.04
C LEU A 108 -5.72 9.53 3.23
N ILE A 109 -5.67 9.31 1.90
CA ILE A 109 -6.88 9.25 1.06
C ILE A 109 -7.78 8.09 1.50
N GLY A 110 -7.20 6.94 1.87
CA GLY A 110 -7.94 5.82 2.41
C GLY A 110 -8.68 6.16 3.71
N ILE A 111 -8.04 6.89 4.62
CA ILE A 111 -8.67 7.39 5.86
C ILE A 111 -9.81 8.38 5.53
N ALA A 112 -9.56 9.35 4.64
CA ALA A 112 -10.58 10.31 4.24
C ALA A 112 -11.82 9.62 3.60
N GLN A 113 -11.61 8.52 2.86
CA GLN A 113 -12.70 7.69 2.36
C GLN A 113 -13.45 6.96 3.49
N GLU A 114 -12.74 6.39 4.47
CA GLU A 114 -13.35 5.71 5.61
C GLU A 114 -14.20 6.70 6.43
N ASP A 115 -13.73 7.94 6.58
CA ASP A 115 -14.45 9.03 7.23
C ASP A 115 -15.61 9.59 6.39
N GLY A 116 -15.79 9.11 5.15
CA GLY A 116 -16.87 9.53 4.25
C GLY A 116 -16.69 10.92 3.66
N LEU A 117 -15.47 11.47 3.66
CA LEU A 117 -15.14 12.80 3.15
C LEU A 117 -14.93 12.80 1.63
N LEU A 118 -14.57 11.66 1.05
CA LEU A 118 -14.42 11.42 -0.38
C LEU A 118 -14.69 9.96 -0.72
N ASN A 119 -14.81 9.66 -2.03
CA ASN A 119 -14.82 8.29 -2.53
C ASN A 119 -13.78 8.19 -3.66
N ILE A 120 -12.91 7.19 -3.63
CA ILE A 120 -11.91 6.99 -4.69
C ILE A 120 -12.51 6.73 -6.08
N ASP A 121 -13.81 6.41 -6.15
CA ASP A 121 -14.58 6.28 -7.38
C ASP A 121 -15.20 7.60 -7.85
N ASP A 122 -15.03 8.69 -7.11
CA ASP A 122 -15.47 10.00 -7.54
C ASP A 122 -14.56 10.54 -8.66
N PRO A 123 -15.14 11.27 -9.63
CA PRO A 123 -14.35 12.10 -10.54
C PRO A 123 -13.47 13.09 -9.77
N SER A 124 -12.19 13.15 -10.11
CA SER A 124 -11.26 14.08 -9.46
C SER A 124 -11.67 15.54 -9.62
N SER A 125 -12.37 15.86 -10.70
CA SER A 125 -12.93 17.20 -10.97
C SER A 125 -13.97 17.68 -9.94
N ILE A 126 -14.57 16.78 -9.16
CA ILE A 126 -15.47 17.17 -8.04
C ILE A 126 -14.70 17.99 -7.00
N TYR A 127 -13.44 17.62 -6.76
CA TYR A 127 -12.59 18.24 -5.75
C TYR A 127 -11.65 19.29 -6.34
N GLN A 128 -11.13 19.07 -7.55
CA GLN A 128 -10.17 19.96 -8.19
C GLN A 128 -10.83 21.09 -9.02
N GLY A 129 -12.12 20.98 -9.29
CA GLY A 129 -12.82 21.79 -10.29
C GLY A 129 -12.59 21.24 -11.70
N THR A 130 -13.30 21.84 -12.68
CA THR A 130 -13.13 21.49 -14.11
C THR A 130 -11.97 22.27 -14.72
N GLY A 131 -11.31 21.69 -15.74
CA GLY A 131 -10.20 22.32 -16.45
C GLY A 131 -8.85 22.16 -15.74
N TRP A 132 -8.73 21.17 -14.85
CA TRP A 132 -7.45 20.81 -14.24
C TRP A 132 -6.55 20.02 -15.22
N THR A 133 -7.13 19.59 -16.35
CA THR A 133 -6.41 18.99 -17.49
C THR A 133 -6.72 19.77 -18.77
N SER A 134 -6.03 19.48 -19.87
CA SER A 134 -6.38 19.95 -21.23
C SER A 134 -7.30 18.97 -21.98
N CYS A 135 -7.84 17.98 -21.30
CA CYS A 135 -8.85 17.08 -21.84
C CYS A 135 -10.17 17.81 -22.07
N THR A 136 -11.04 17.24 -22.91
CA THR A 136 -12.42 17.71 -22.95
C THR A 136 -13.13 17.41 -21.61
N GLU A 137 -14.12 18.21 -21.24
CA GLU A 137 -14.86 18.01 -19.99
C GLU A 137 -15.44 16.59 -19.81
N PRO A 138 -16.00 15.94 -20.85
CA PRO A 138 -16.43 14.55 -20.75
C PRO A 138 -15.29 13.54 -20.52
N GLU A 139 -14.08 13.79 -21.03
CA GLU A 139 -12.92 12.93 -20.81
C GLU A 139 -12.35 13.16 -19.41
N GLU A 140 -12.20 14.42 -18.99
CA GLU A 140 -11.70 14.78 -17.66
C GLU A 140 -12.59 14.20 -16.55
N SER A 141 -13.91 14.24 -16.72
CA SER A 141 -14.87 13.71 -15.74
C SER A 141 -14.78 12.19 -15.54
N GLN A 142 -14.12 11.47 -16.43
CA GLN A 142 -13.88 10.03 -16.30
C GLN A 142 -12.60 9.71 -15.50
N ILE A 143 -11.76 10.73 -15.21
CA ILE A 143 -10.58 10.54 -14.39
C ILE A 143 -11.00 10.53 -12.93
N LEU A 144 -11.03 9.33 -12.34
CA LEU A 144 -11.37 9.12 -10.93
C LEU A 144 -10.13 9.25 -10.05
N ILE A 145 -10.31 9.54 -8.76
CA ILE A 145 -9.23 9.57 -7.76
C ILE A 145 -8.40 8.28 -7.80
N ARG A 146 -9.05 7.11 -7.92
CA ARG A 146 -8.34 5.82 -8.05
C ARG A 146 -7.41 5.76 -9.25
N HIS A 147 -7.71 6.44 -10.35
CA HIS A 147 -6.84 6.45 -11.53
C HIS A 147 -5.58 7.27 -11.30
N GLN A 148 -5.63 8.34 -10.51
CA GLN A 148 -4.44 9.08 -10.08
C GLN A 148 -3.61 8.22 -9.10
N LEU A 149 -4.24 7.61 -8.09
CA LEU A 149 -3.58 6.73 -7.11
C LEU A 149 -2.86 5.54 -7.75
N SER A 150 -3.47 4.93 -8.77
CA SER A 150 -2.92 3.75 -9.47
C SER A 150 -2.05 4.09 -10.67
N MET A 151 -1.77 5.38 -10.92
CA MET A 151 -0.99 5.82 -12.10
C MET A 151 -1.62 5.38 -13.43
N SER A 152 -2.94 5.41 -13.51
CA SER A 152 -3.70 4.98 -14.70
C SER A 152 -4.67 6.06 -15.21
N SER A 153 -4.34 7.33 -14.99
CA SER A 153 -5.18 8.48 -15.40
C SER A 153 -5.42 8.59 -16.91
N GLY A 154 -4.55 8.00 -17.73
CA GLY A 154 -4.59 8.11 -19.19
C GLY A 154 -4.00 9.42 -19.72
N LEU A 155 -3.39 10.22 -18.84
CA LEU A 155 -2.72 11.47 -19.22
C LEU A 155 -1.32 11.21 -19.77
N ASP A 156 -0.84 12.14 -20.62
CA ASP A 156 0.48 12.07 -21.26
C ASP A 156 1.60 12.29 -20.25
N ASP A 157 2.43 11.28 -20.04
CA ASP A 157 3.62 11.29 -19.21
C ASP A 157 4.91 11.70 -19.96
N GLY A 158 4.80 11.97 -21.27
CA GLY A 158 5.93 12.34 -22.15
C GLY A 158 6.21 13.84 -22.25
N THR A 159 5.68 14.66 -21.37
CA THR A 159 5.70 16.14 -21.47
C THR A 159 7.01 16.84 -21.08
N GLY A 160 8.09 16.10 -20.87
CA GLY A 160 9.42 16.68 -20.54
C GLY A 160 9.63 17.06 -19.08
N ASP A 161 8.62 17.58 -18.37
CA ASP A 161 8.62 17.78 -16.93
C ASP A 161 7.63 16.81 -16.26
N PRO A 162 8.11 15.72 -15.62
CA PRO A 162 7.26 14.71 -15.02
C PRO A 162 6.50 15.22 -13.77
N TYR A 163 6.83 16.40 -13.27
CA TYR A 163 6.19 17.03 -12.12
C TYR A 163 5.22 18.16 -12.49
N CYS A 164 5.08 18.48 -13.77
CA CYS A 164 4.18 19.52 -14.23
C CYS A 164 2.73 19.19 -13.87
N THR A 165 2.07 20.12 -13.17
CA THR A 165 0.67 20.01 -12.75
C THR A 165 -0.25 20.98 -13.51
N LEU A 166 0.28 21.72 -14.47
CA LEU A 166 -0.49 22.67 -15.26
C LEU A 166 -1.34 21.93 -16.30
N PRO A 167 -2.54 22.41 -16.62
CA PRO A 167 -3.43 21.73 -17.57
C PRO A 167 -2.77 21.40 -18.92
N GLU A 168 -1.93 22.31 -19.45
CA GLU A 168 -1.21 22.11 -20.72
C GLU A 168 -0.27 20.90 -20.72
N CYS A 169 0.22 20.48 -19.56
CA CYS A 169 1.04 19.28 -19.39
C CYS A 169 0.20 18.00 -19.21
N LEU A 170 -1.10 18.13 -18.99
CA LEU A 170 -2.00 17.03 -18.59
C LEU A 170 -2.98 16.75 -19.74
N GLN A 171 -2.46 16.26 -20.86
CA GLN A 171 -3.23 15.95 -22.07
C GLN A 171 -3.75 14.51 -22.02
N CYS A 172 -4.99 14.29 -22.47
CA CYS A 172 -5.55 12.95 -22.60
C CYS A 172 -4.97 12.23 -23.81
N ILE A 173 -4.36 11.07 -23.61
CA ILE A 173 -3.86 10.20 -24.67
C ILE A 173 -4.44 8.79 -24.63
N ALA A 174 -5.11 8.42 -23.53
CA ALA A 174 -5.80 7.14 -23.38
C ALA A 174 -7.00 7.29 -22.45
N ALA A 175 -7.96 6.39 -22.54
CA ALA A 175 -9.05 6.35 -21.58
C ALA A 175 -8.51 5.99 -20.17
N PRO A 176 -9.02 6.63 -19.08
CA PRO A 176 -8.64 6.31 -17.72
C PRO A 176 -8.81 4.81 -17.40
N GLY A 177 -7.84 4.25 -16.68
CA GLY A 177 -7.81 2.82 -16.33
C GLY A 177 -7.29 1.88 -17.42
N THR A 178 -7.03 2.36 -18.65
CA THR A 178 -6.59 1.50 -19.78
C THR A 178 -5.09 1.49 -20.01
N ARG A 179 -4.36 2.48 -19.49
CA ARG A 179 -2.92 2.63 -19.62
C ARG A 179 -2.30 2.94 -18.28
N TRP A 180 -1.27 2.21 -17.88
CA TRP A 180 -0.44 2.54 -16.74
C TRP A 180 0.81 3.32 -17.20
N ALA A 181 1.10 4.43 -16.53
CA ALA A 181 2.34 5.17 -16.70
C ALA A 181 2.70 5.88 -15.40
N TYR A 182 3.96 5.78 -14.98
CA TYR A 182 4.43 6.48 -13.80
C TYR A 182 4.45 8.00 -14.06
N HIS A 183 3.46 8.73 -13.52
CA HIS A 183 3.25 10.14 -13.81
C HIS A 183 3.07 10.92 -12.50
N ASN A 184 4.08 11.74 -12.14
CA ASN A 184 4.08 12.49 -10.89
C ASN A 184 3.05 13.64 -10.88
N GLY A 185 2.88 14.35 -12.01
CA GLY A 185 1.98 15.50 -12.10
C GLY A 185 0.57 15.23 -11.59
N PRO A 186 -0.19 14.28 -12.16
CA PRO A 186 -1.52 13.94 -11.69
C PRO A 186 -1.52 13.39 -10.26
N TYR A 187 -0.46 12.67 -9.85
CA TYR A 187 -0.36 12.17 -8.48
C TYR A 187 -0.20 13.30 -7.45
N THR A 188 0.60 14.31 -7.78
CA THR A 188 0.79 15.50 -6.93
C THR A 188 -0.52 16.25 -6.71
N LEU A 189 -1.40 16.28 -7.72
CA LEU A 189 -2.72 16.94 -7.62
C LEU A 189 -3.71 16.24 -6.67
N LEU A 190 -3.38 15.07 -6.13
CA LEU A 190 -4.12 14.46 -5.02
C LEU A 190 -4.07 15.31 -3.74
N ASP A 191 -3.09 16.22 -3.62
CA ASP A 191 -3.06 17.20 -2.55
C ASP A 191 -4.29 18.12 -2.61
N ASN A 192 -4.62 18.64 -3.80
CA ASN A 192 -5.82 19.46 -4.01
C ASN A 192 -7.10 18.67 -3.70
N VAL A 193 -7.14 17.38 -4.06
CA VAL A 193 -8.29 16.50 -3.72
C VAL A 193 -8.45 16.41 -2.21
N MET A 194 -7.37 16.17 -1.48
CA MET A 194 -7.39 16.09 -0.02
C MET A 194 -7.77 17.41 0.63
N GLU A 195 -7.17 18.53 0.19
CA GLU A 195 -7.47 19.84 0.74
C GLU A 195 -8.96 20.21 0.57
N ASN A 196 -9.51 19.98 -0.62
CA ASN A 196 -10.91 20.31 -0.88
C ASN A 196 -11.91 19.32 -0.26
N ALA A 197 -11.51 18.07 -0.01
CA ALA A 197 -12.35 17.09 0.68
C ALA A 197 -12.34 17.27 2.21
N THR A 198 -11.20 17.63 2.80
CA THR A 198 -10.98 17.59 4.25
C THR A 198 -10.77 18.96 4.89
N GLY A 199 -10.44 19.97 4.08
CA GLY A 199 -9.97 21.29 4.56
C GLY A 199 -8.50 21.28 5.03
N GLN A 200 -7.77 20.18 4.81
CA GLN A 200 -6.36 20.01 5.20
C GLN A 200 -5.55 19.51 4.00
N ASN A 201 -4.43 20.16 3.69
CA ASN A 201 -3.53 19.72 2.64
C ASN A 201 -2.53 18.64 3.16
N LEU A 202 -1.83 17.98 2.23
CA LEU A 202 -0.82 16.97 2.54
C LEU A 202 0.55 17.56 2.88
N THR A 203 0.75 18.85 2.62
CA THR A 203 1.97 19.59 2.93
C THR A 203 1.78 20.32 4.26
N VAL A 204 2.39 19.80 5.32
CA VAL A 204 2.45 20.42 6.66
C VAL A 204 3.83 21.01 6.90
#